data_4933c4f7f185705e7a315e7507ce308b
#
_entry.id   4933c4f7f185705e7a315e7507ce308b
#
_cell.length_a   1.000
_cell.length_b   1.000
_cell.length_c   1.000
_cell.angle_alpha   90.00
_cell.angle_beta   90.00
_cell.angle_gamma   90.00
#
_symmetry.space_group_name_H-M   'P 1'
#
loop_
_entity.id
_entity.type
_entity.pdbx_description
1 polymer ?
#
loop_
_entity_poly.entity_id
_entity_poly.type
_entity_poly.pdbx_seq_one_letter_code
_entity_poly.pdbx_strand_id
1 'polypeptide(L)'
;MNHEASNAQIMRGPAVDDLLKQILLTNETTRNELSYRHNYERNPQVLRDFFDGDLYQQSLDEGKFSDADDCAVILFTDAFVKDKKGTHTFNMVHLVILNFDAKIRYHQKYHVRLAITPGPSKSSLDSFLLPILAELYFLETRGGDIPAINFLSRVAPHQSAYPCKYCVHRAVHPQSRRHGTYLCRTDGEMRTLEQYRHGGPGRGIFGPSIFAGLDIFKGPLTFQIEELHTISRGGGFLLYAMLTVDNSKTTKYYHKMDPDLEDYERETYPFFVDKRTMEEIGQQIEETRKYLPVTFEGSFLDMIKQTRGTRAVDYNDFMLYIVPTLIVSKIRTRAAQQAITKLVRGCSIALQRKLSVDDLNEMDACFQVFFRFASLR
;
A
#
# COMPACT_ATOMS: atom_id res chain seq x y z
N MET A 1 42.50 13.67 22.54
CA MET A 1 41.09 13.41 22.23
C MET A 1 41.03 12.71 20.88
N ASN A 2 40.97 11.40 20.91
CA ASN A 2 40.83 10.62 19.66
C ASN A 2 39.36 10.68 19.26
N HIS A 3 39.02 11.47 18.26
CA HIS A 3 37.78 11.31 17.53
C HIS A 3 37.89 10.02 16.73
N GLU A 4 37.31 8.93 17.23
CA GLU A 4 36.98 7.79 16.40
C GLU A 4 36.11 8.31 15.24
N ALA A 5 36.65 8.16 14.03
CA ALA A 5 35.87 8.43 12.83
C ALA A 5 34.68 7.48 12.87
N SER A 6 33.48 8.02 13.12
CA SER A 6 32.24 7.26 13.01
C SER A 6 32.21 6.64 11.61
N ASN A 7 31.86 5.36 11.53
CA ASN A 7 31.65 4.66 10.25
C ASN A 7 30.59 5.38 9.43
N ALA A 8 31.03 6.34 8.62
CA ALA A 8 30.13 7.07 7.73
C ALA A 8 29.53 6.10 6.74
N GLN A 9 28.21 5.98 6.75
CA GLN A 9 27.49 5.22 5.75
C GLN A 9 27.48 6.03 4.45
N ILE A 10 27.91 5.42 3.34
CA ILE A 10 28.02 6.09 2.05
C ILE A 10 26.99 5.50 1.10
N MET A 11 26.15 6.35 0.56
CA MET A 11 25.29 6.06 -0.59
C MET A 11 26.11 6.16 -1.88
N ARG A 12 25.92 5.22 -2.80
CA ARG A 12 26.47 5.29 -4.15
C ARG A 12 25.32 5.20 -5.15
N GLY A 13 25.28 6.11 -6.08
CA GLY A 13 24.33 6.13 -7.18
C GLY A 13 24.82 7.11 -8.27
N PRO A 14 24.46 6.91 -9.53
CA PRO A 14 24.65 7.90 -10.58
C PRO A 14 23.69 9.08 -10.38
N ALA A 15 23.96 10.21 -11.01
CA ALA A 15 23.05 11.33 -11.07
C ALA A 15 21.74 10.94 -11.76
N VAL A 16 20.61 11.43 -11.27
CA VAL A 16 19.29 11.11 -11.81
C VAL A 16 19.18 11.57 -13.26
N ASP A 17 19.68 12.77 -13.54
CA ASP A 17 19.67 13.38 -14.86
C ASP A 17 20.47 12.52 -15.87
N ASP A 18 21.64 12.02 -15.49
CA ASP A 18 22.47 11.17 -16.36
C ASP A 18 21.76 9.83 -16.68
N LEU A 19 21.09 9.24 -15.70
CA LEU A 19 20.31 8.02 -15.90
C LEU A 19 19.12 8.24 -16.83
N LEU A 20 18.39 9.34 -16.64
CA LEU A 20 17.27 9.69 -17.50
C LEU A 20 17.76 9.98 -18.93
N LYS A 21 18.82 10.75 -19.09
CA LYS A 21 19.45 10.97 -20.40
C LYS A 21 19.87 9.67 -21.08
N GLN A 22 20.46 8.75 -20.34
CA GLN A 22 20.84 7.45 -20.86
C GLN A 22 19.62 6.67 -21.38
N ILE A 23 18.48 6.69 -20.69
CA ILE A 23 17.26 6.03 -21.14
C ILE A 23 16.62 6.78 -22.31
N LEU A 24 16.49 8.09 -22.21
CA LEU A 24 15.81 8.95 -23.20
C LEU A 24 16.58 9.04 -24.52
N LEU A 25 17.91 8.98 -24.48
CA LEU A 25 18.76 9.22 -25.65
C LEU A 25 19.30 7.93 -26.31
N THR A 26 19.04 6.74 -25.72
CA THR A 26 19.74 5.52 -26.09
C THR A 26 19.30 4.97 -27.45
N ASN A 27 18.05 5.07 -27.83
CA ASN A 27 17.58 4.66 -29.14
C ASN A 27 16.21 5.27 -29.51
N GLU A 28 15.94 5.29 -30.80
CA GLU A 28 14.71 5.82 -31.38
C GLU A 28 13.46 5.06 -30.91
N THR A 29 13.53 3.75 -30.72
CA THR A 29 12.42 2.93 -30.22
C THR A 29 12.00 3.38 -28.83
N THR A 30 12.94 3.56 -27.90
CA THR A 30 12.64 4.03 -26.54
C THR A 30 12.03 5.42 -26.55
N ARG A 31 12.51 6.31 -27.41
CA ARG A 31 11.96 7.66 -27.56
C ARG A 31 10.51 7.61 -28.08
N ASN A 32 10.22 6.74 -29.03
CA ASN A 32 8.86 6.54 -29.53
C ASN A 32 7.92 5.95 -28.47
N GLU A 33 8.43 5.02 -27.65
CA GLU A 33 7.67 4.45 -26.53
C GLU A 33 7.33 5.49 -25.44
N LEU A 34 8.16 6.52 -25.24
CA LEU A 34 7.88 7.63 -24.30
C LEU A 34 6.77 8.56 -24.75
N SER A 35 6.39 8.54 -26.01
CA SER A 35 5.28 9.35 -26.54
C SER A 35 3.90 8.89 -26.05
N TYR A 36 3.84 7.82 -25.24
CA TYR A 36 2.57 7.29 -24.71
C TYR A 36 1.75 8.36 -23.99
N ARG A 37 2.36 9.19 -23.10
CA ARG A 37 1.66 10.28 -22.42
C ARG A 37 1.04 11.26 -23.42
N HIS A 38 1.80 11.69 -24.41
CA HIS A 38 1.38 12.66 -25.42
C HIS A 38 0.23 12.12 -26.27
N ASN A 39 0.25 10.82 -26.56
CA ASN A 39 -0.75 10.14 -27.39
C ASN A 39 -1.88 9.52 -26.55
N TYR A 40 -1.89 9.77 -25.22
CA TYR A 40 -2.88 9.18 -24.33
C TYR A 40 -4.24 9.87 -24.46
N GLU A 41 -5.24 9.12 -24.90
CA GLU A 41 -6.61 9.60 -24.99
C GLU A 41 -7.35 9.30 -23.68
N ARG A 42 -7.61 10.34 -22.89
CA ARG A 42 -8.39 10.25 -21.67
C ARG A 42 -9.86 9.97 -21.97
N ASN A 43 -10.44 9.03 -21.23
CA ASN A 43 -11.87 8.86 -21.14
C ASN A 43 -12.34 9.24 -19.73
N PRO A 44 -13.12 10.33 -19.54
CA PRO A 44 -13.54 10.78 -18.21
C PRO A 44 -14.39 9.77 -17.42
N GLN A 45 -14.95 8.78 -18.09
CA GLN A 45 -15.79 7.75 -17.47
C GLN A 45 -14.98 6.51 -17.02
N VAL A 46 -13.66 6.50 -17.26
CA VAL A 46 -12.85 5.30 -17.04
C VAL A 46 -11.46 5.66 -16.57
N LEU A 47 -11.05 5.09 -15.45
CA LEU A 47 -9.68 5.16 -14.93
C LEU A 47 -8.91 3.92 -15.41
N ARG A 48 -7.81 4.12 -16.14
CA ARG A 48 -6.95 3.05 -16.70
C ARG A 48 -5.48 3.30 -16.41
N ASP A 49 -5.11 4.56 -16.19
CA ASP A 49 -3.74 5.00 -16.04
C ASP A 49 -3.66 6.20 -15.09
N PHE A 50 -2.43 6.52 -14.66
CA PHE A 50 -2.12 7.74 -13.92
C PHE A 50 -2.68 9.00 -14.61
N PHE A 51 -2.67 9.03 -15.95
CA PHE A 51 -3.11 10.16 -16.75
C PHE A 51 -4.64 10.38 -16.73
N ASP A 52 -5.42 9.43 -16.24
CA ASP A 52 -6.85 9.62 -16.00
C ASP A 52 -7.13 10.28 -14.64
N GLY A 53 -6.15 10.26 -13.71
CA GLY A 53 -6.31 10.69 -12.32
C GLY A 53 -6.40 12.21 -12.14
N ASP A 54 -7.15 12.63 -11.13
CA ASP A 54 -7.40 14.06 -10.83
C ASP A 54 -6.12 14.83 -10.53
N LEU A 55 -5.13 14.20 -9.90
CA LEU A 55 -3.84 14.84 -9.62
C LEU A 55 -3.10 15.26 -10.90
N TYR A 56 -3.12 14.41 -11.91
CA TYR A 56 -2.53 14.74 -13.21
C TYR A 56 -3.34 15.83 -13.94
N GLN A 57 -4.67 15.75 -13.90
CA GLN A 57 -5.53 16.77 -14.52
C GLN A 57 -5.33 18.14 -13.87
N GLN A 58 -5.29 18.19 -12.54
CA GLN A 58 -4.98 19.42 -11.81
C GLN A 58 -3.60 19.98 -12.20
N SER A 59 -2.60 19.12 -12.38
CA SER A 59 -1.27 19.55 -12.80
C SER A 59 -1.25 20.13 -14.22
N LEU A 60 -2.07 19.59 -15.13
CA LEU A 60 -2.27 20.17 -16.47
C LEU A 60 -2.93 21.55 -16.39
N ASP A 61 -3.98 21.70 -15.59
CA ASP A 61 -4.68 22.97 -15.38
C ASP A 61 -3.76 24.05 -14.79
N GLU A 62 -2.77 23.65 -13.99
CA GLU A 62 -1.73 24.52 -13.45
C GLU A 62 -0.59 24.83 -14.46
N GLY A 63 -0.70 24.36 -15.71
CA GLY A 63 0.28 24.58 -16.77
C GLY A 63 1.54 23.70 -16.67
N LYS A 64 1.52 22.65 -15.84
CA LYS A 64 2.56 21.62 -15.79
C LYS A 64 2.34 20.61 -16.91
N PHE A 65 3.39 19.88 -17.28
CA PHE A 65 3.34 18.97 -18.43
C PHE A 65 2.91 19.65 -19.75
N SER A 66 3.34 20.90 -19.93
CA SER A 66 3.02 21.70 -21.13
C SER A 66 3.78 21.26 -22.38
N ASP A 67 4.94 20.63 -22.19
CA ASP A 67 5.75 20.07 -23.27
C ASP A 67 5.44 18.58 -23.50
N ALA A 68 5.50 18.12 -24.74
CA ALA A 68 5.30 16.74 -25.12
C ALA A 68 6.33 15.81 -24.46
N ASP A 69 7.55 16.32 -24.25
CA ASP A 69 8.70 15.59 -23.67
C ASP A 69 8.72 15.64 -22.14
N ASP A 70 7.81 16.37 -21.48
CA ASP A 70 7.70 16.35 -20.03
C ASP A 70 7.40 14.94 -19.50
N CYS A 71 8.19 14.48 -18.54
CA CYS A 71 8.07 13.14 -18.00
C CYS A 71 7.36 13.12 -16.63
N ALA A 72 6.32 12.31 -16.53
CA ALA A 72 5.74 11.93 -15.25
C ALA A 72 6.50 10.73 -14.67
N VAL A 73 6.88 10.79 -13.41
CA VAL A 73 7.67 9.76 -12.76
C VAL A 73 7.11 9.37 -11.39
N ILE A 74 7.32 8.14 -10.96
CA ILE A 74 7.04 7.67 -9.60
C ILE A 74 8.35 7.25 -8.97
N LEU A 75 8.62 7.75 -7.76
CA LEU A 75 9.74 7.33 -6.93
C LEU A 75 9.30 6.20 -5.99
N PHE A 76 10.02 5.09 -6.03
CA PHE A 76 9.82 3.96 -5.13
C PHE A 76 11.02 3.79 -4.21
N THR A 77 10.74 3.40 -2.96
CA THR A 77 11.75 2.95 -2.01
C THR A 77 11.27 1.68 -1.36
N ASP A 78 12.08 0.65 -1.39
CA ASP A 78 11.79 -0.66 -0.79
C ASP A 78 12.99 -1.20 -0.04
N ALA A 79 12.71 -1.85 1.10
CA ALA A 79 13.73 -2.46 1.94
C ALA A 79 13.89 -3.95 1.60
N PHE A 80 15.12 -4.39 1.38
CA PHE A 80 15.42 -5.80 1.14
C PHE A 80 16.52 -6.32 2.05
N VAL A 81 16.50 -7.63 2.28
CA VAL A 81 17.47 -8.33 3.12
C VAL A 81 18.40 -9.17 2.23
N LYS A 82 19.71 -8.95 2.36
CA LYS A 82 20.70 -9.64 1.54
C LYS A 82 20.90 -11.10 1.95
N ASP A 83 20.71 -11.42 3.22
CA ASP A 83 21.03 -12.73 3.78
C ASP A 83 19.85 -13.39 4.50
N LYS A 84 19.88 -14.72 4.59
CA LYS A 84 18.83 -15.51 5.28
C LYS A 84 18.72 -15.25 6.78
N LYS A 85 19.73 -14.62 7.39
CA LYS A 85 19.76 -14.29 8.82
C LYS A 85 19.16 -12.92 9.13
N GLY A 86 18.88 -12.10 8.09
CA GLY A 86 18.31 -10.77 8.26
C GLY A 86 19.29 -9.73 8.83
N THR A 87 20.59 -10.00 8.79
CA THR A 87 21.61 -9.14 9.41
C THR A 87 21.99 -7.94 8.54
N HIS A 88 21.79 -8.05 7.22
CA HIS A 88 22.13 -6.99 6.27
C HIS A 88 20.89 -6.56 5.52
N THR A 89 20.30 -5.46 5.94
CA THR A 89 19.17 -4.80 5.27
C THR A 89 19.68 -3.63 4.44
N PHE A 90 19.09 -3.43 3.30
CA PHE A 90 19.36 -2.30 2.39
C PHE A 90 18.02 -1.73 1.94
N ASN A 91 18.02 -0.43 1.58
CA ASN A 91 16.89 0.16 0.87
C ASN A 91 17.30 0.41 -0.58
N MET A 92 16.48 0.00 -1.50
CA MET A 92 16.62 0.32 -2.91
C MET A 92 15.73 1.52 -3.23
N VAL A 93 16.27 2.49 -3.94
CA VAL A 93 15.54 3.65 -4.44
C VAL A 93 15.52 3.56 -5.96
N HIS A 94 14.35 3.54 -6.53
CA HIS A 94 14.18 3.49 -7.98
C HIS A 94 13.03 4.35 -8.46
N LEU A 95 13.03 4.66 -9.74
CA LEU A 95 12.08 5.53 -10.39
C LEU A 95 11.46 4.79 -11.58
N VAL A 96 10.16 4.97 -11.76
CA VAL A 96 9.39 4.49 -12.90
C VAL A 96 8.91 5.67 -13.71
N ILE A 97 9.15 5.66 -15.01
CA ILE A 97 8.69 6.68 -15.94
C ILE A 97 7.31 6.29 -16.44
N LEU A 98 6.31 7.12 -16.14
CA LEU A 98 4.92 6.86 -16.50
C LEU A 98 4.61 7.11 -17.97
N ASN A 99 5.48 7.85 -18.67
CA ASN A 99 5.35 8.10 -20.11
C ASN A 99 5.45 6.84 -20.98
N PHE A 100 5.92 5.73 -20.43
CA PHE A 100 5.79 4.43 -21.09
C PHE A 100 4.40 3.84 -20.87
N ASP A 101 3.90 3.05 -21.85
CA ASP A 101 2.64 2.31 -21.71
C ASP A 101 2.64 1.45 -20.43
N ALA A 102 1.51 1.40 -19.74
CA ALA A 102 1.32 0.63 -18.50
C ALA A 102 1.72 -0.86 -18.64
N LYS A 103 1.68 -1.41 -19.84
CA LYS A 103 2.08 -2.80 -20.14
C LYS A 103 3.58 -3.03 -20.06
N ILE A 104 4.40 -1.97 -20.30
CA ILE A 104 5.85 -2.10 -20.43
C ILE A 104 6.63 -1.34 -19.35
N ARG A 105 6.06 -0.28 -18.75
CA ARG A 105 6.79 0.62 -17.82
C ARG A 105 7.40 -0.09 -16.61
N TYR A 106 6.87 -1.24 -16.23
CA TYR A 106 7.37 -2.06 -15.12
C TYR A 106 8.36 -3.14 -15.56
N HIS A 107 8.72 -3.22 -16.84
CA HIS A 107 9.77 -4.13 -17.27
C HIS A 107 11.13 -3.64 -16.78
N GLN A 108 11.99 -4.57 -16.37
CA GLN A 108 13.29 -4.27 -15.76
C GLN A 108 14.16 -3.29 -16.56
N LYS A 109 14.06 -3.30 -17.89
CA LYS A 109 14.81 -2.42 -18.79
C LYS A 109 14.43 -0.94 -18.69
N TYR A 110 13.20 -0.62 -18.17
CA TYR A 110 12.71 0.74 -18.01
C TYR A 110 12.77 1.25 -16.57
N HIS A 111 13.19 0.41 -15.63
CA HIS A 111 13.38 0.82 -14.24
C HIS A 111 14.67 1.61 -14.07
N VAL A 112 14.58 2.83 -13.59
CA VAL A 112 15.73 3.68 -13.26
C VAL A 112 16.13 3.41 -11.81
N ARG A 113 17.24 2.70 -11.61
CA ARG A 113 17.77 2.42 -10.26
C ARG A 113 18.64 3.58 -9.83
N LEU A 114 18.14 4.38 -8.87
CA LEU A 114 18.81 5.59 -8.42
C LEU A 114 19.88 5.31 -7.37
N ALA A 115 19.56 4.49 -6.36
CA ALA A 115 20.48 4.22 -5.27
C ALA A 115 20.17 2.92 -4.54
N ILE A 116 21.21 2.40 -3.86
CA ILE A 116 21.08 1.41 -2.78
C ILE A 116 21.69 2.04 -1.54
N THR A 117 20.88 2.18 -0.49
CA THR A 117 21.33 2.76 0.77
C THR A 117 21.42 1.70 1.87
N PRO A 118 22.36 1.83 2.81
CA PRO A 118 22.43 0.94 3.96
C PRO A 118 21.15 0.99 4.81
N GLY A 119 20.70 -0.15 5.31
CA GLY A 119 19.60 -0.28 6.26
C GLY A 119 20.04 -0.98 7.56
N PRO A 120 19.23 -1.01 8.58
CA PRO A 120 17.95 -0.32 8.79
C PRO A 120 18.16 1.10 9.30
N SER A 121 18.34 2.04 8.43
CA SER A 121 18.62 3.44 8.83
C SER A 121 17.37 4.31 8.77
N LYS A 122 16.32 3.93 9.52
CA LYS A 122 15.08 4.73 9.58
C LYS A 122 15.35 6.20 9.94
N SER A 123 16.37 6.48 10.73
CA SER A 123 16.74 7.85 11.16
C SER A 123 17.60 8.61 10.15
N SER A 124 18.21 7.94 9.16
CA SER A 124 19.13 8.55 8.20
C SER A 124 18.68 8.42 6.74
N LEU A 125 17.52 7.81 6.46
CA LEU A 125 17.00 7.68 5.10
C LEU A 125 16.80 9.05 4.44
N ASP A 126 16.34 10.05 5.18
CA ASP A 126 16.20 11.43 4.70
C ASP A 126 17.51 11.98 4.12
N SER A 127 18.62 11.78 4.84
CA SER A 127 19.93 12.28 4.39
C SER A 127 20.44 11.58 3.13
N PHE A 128 20.05 10.34 2.90
CA PHE A 128 20.35 9.63 1.66
C PHE A 128 19.43 10.05 0.51
N LEU A 129 18.19 10.39 0.79
CA LEU A 129 17.24 10.81 -0.23
C LEU A 129 17.36 12.29 -0.60
N LEU A 130 17.86 13.13 0.30
CA LEU A 130 18.04 14.56 0.02
C LEU A 130 18.79 14.87 -1.27
N PRO A 131 19.92 14.22 -1.62
CA PRO A 131 20.58 14.46 -2.91
C PRO A 131 19.70 14.08 -4.10
N ILE A 132 19.02 12.91 -4.03
CA ILE A 132 18.10 12.46 -5.07
C ILE A 132 16.92 13.45 -5.20
N LEU A 133 16.38 13.92 -4.09
CA LEU A 133 15.27 14.87 -4.09
C LEU A 133 15.72 16.25 -4.58
N ALA A 134 16.95 16.67 -4.29
CA ALA A 134 17.50 17.90 -4.85
C ALA A 134 17.59 17.83 -6.39
N GLU A 135 18.00 16.70 -6.93
CA GLU A 135 17.96 16.48 -8.38
C GLU A 135 16.53 16.37 -8.91
N LEU A 136 15.64 15.66 -8.21
CA LEU A 136 14.22 15.57 -8.55
C LEU A 136 13.48 16.89 -8.34
N TYR A 137 13.98 17.80 -7.49
CA TYR A 137 13.45 19.16 -7.40
C TYR A 137 13.55 19.91 -8.74
N PHE A 138 14.54 19.58 -9.54
CA PHE A 138 14.62 20.02 -10.93
C PHE A 138 13.75 19.17 -11.89
N LEU A 139 13.21 18.02 -11.44
CA LEU A 139 12.52 17.00 -12.27
C LEU A 139 11.19 16.48 -11.68
N GLU A 140 10.58 17.16 -10.80
CA GLU A 140 9.39 16.90 -9.93
C GLU A 140 8.41 15.73 -10.18
N THR A 141 8.41 14.62 -9.38
CA THR A 141 7.25 13.81 -8.86
C THR A 141 7.55 12.52 -8.07
N ARG A 142 6.56 11.85 -7.42
CA ARG A 142 6.81 10.83 -6.36
C ARG A 142 5.81 9.71 -6.10
N GLY A 143 6.29 8.58 -5.51
CA GLY A 143 5.51 7.50 -4.84
C GLY A 143 6.39 6.55 -3.98
N GLY A 144 5.80 5.73 -3.08
CA GLY A 144 6.53 4.78 -2.20
C GLY A 144 5.61 3.87 -1.35
N ASP A 145 6.17 2.82 -0.65
CA ASP A 145 5.41 1.97 0.25
C ASP A 145 4.90 2.70 1.51
N ILE A 146 3.88 2.15 2.21
CA ILE A 146 3.23 2.84 3.34
C ILE A 146 4.20 3.15 4.49
N PRO A 147 5.06 2.24 4.97
CA PRO A 147 6.03 2.52 6.02
C PRO A 147 7.07 3.57 5.64
N ALA A 148 7.60 3.50 4.42
CA ALA A 148 8.56 4.47 3.91
C ALA A 148 7.92 5.85 3.74
N ILE A 149 6.72 5.92 3.17
CA ILE A 149 5.96 7.16 3.00
C ILE A 149 5.66 7.82 4.34
N ASN A 150 5.20 7.08 5.36
CA ASN A 150 4.91 7.66 6.67
C ASN A 150 6.16 8.29 7.31
N PHE A 151 7.31 7.65 7.15
CA PHE A 151 8.56 8.20 7.65
C PHE A 151 8.96 9.49 6.90
N LEU A 152 8.97 9.44 5.58
CA LEU A 152 9.37 10.55 4.71
C LEU A 152 8.40 11.74 4.77
N SER A 153 7.10 11.48 4.96
CA SER A 153 6.09 12.50 5.16
C SER A 153 6.05 13.08 6.57
N ARG A 154 6.91 12.58 7.49
CA ARG A 154 6.90 12.92 8.91
C ARG A 154 5.60 12.59 9.63
N VAL A 155 4.78 11.71 9.08
CA VAL A 155 3.57 11.22 9.74
C VAL A 155 3.93 10.22 10.82
N ALA A 156 3.23 10.30 11.92
CA ALA A 156 3.40 9.42 13.07
C ALA A 156 3.24 7.94 12.68
N PRO A 157 3.98 7.03 13.34
CA PRO A 157 3.89 5.59 13.09
C PRO A 157 2.47 5.07 13.26
N HIS A 158 2.19 3.92 12.65
CA HIS A 158 0.86 3.28 12.67
C HIS A 158 0.32 2.95 14.08
N GLN A 159 1.16 2.97 15.10
CA GLN A 159 0.77 2.78 16.50
C GLN A 159 0.47 4.09 17.25
N SER A 160 0.52 5.22 16.58
CA SER A 160 0.27 6.53 17.18
C SER A 160 -1.22 6.87 17.24
N ALA A 161 -1.55 7.97 17.95
CA ALA A 161 -2.92 8.47 18.02
C ALA A 161 -3.45 9.00 16.67
N TYR A 162 -2.59 9.41 15.74
CA TYR A 162 -2.97 9.93 14.42
C TYR A 162 -2.09 9.33 13.31
N PRO A 163 -2.23 8.04 13.00
CA PRO A 163 -1.31 7.33 12.13
C PRO A 163 -1.63 7.47 10.64
N CYS A 164 -2.80 7.98 10.28
CA CYS A 164 -3.20 8.08 8.88
C CYS A 164 -2.43 9.20 8.17
N LYS A 165 -1.88 8.89 6.99
CA LYS A 165 -1.21 9.88 6.15
C LYS A 165 -2.19 10.76 5.36
N TYR A 166 -3.43 10.32 5.19
CA TYR A 166 -4.43 11.05 4.41
C TYR A 166 -5.30 11.97 5.26
N CYS A 167 -5.71 11.52 6.44
CA CYS A 167 -6.67 12.26 7.28
C CYS A 167 -6.22 12.41 8.73
N VAL A 168 -6.82 13.39 9.41
CA VAL A 168 -6.62 13.65 10.84
C VAL A 168 -7.66 12.86 11.62
N HIS A 169 -7.60 11.54 11.54
CA HIS A 169 -8.46 10.68 12.32
C HIS A 169 -7.70 10.17 13.55
N ARG A 170 -8.31 10.30 14.72
CA ARG A 170 -7.74 9.77 15.96
C ARG A 170 -8.00 8.27 16.04
N ALA A 171 -6.93 7.51 16.09
CA ALA A 171 -7.01 6.07 16.28
C ALA A 171 -7.40 5.72 17.72
N VAL A 172 -8.17 4.65 17.88
CA VAL A 172 -8.52 4.09 19.18
C VAL A 172 -7.46 3.08 19.58
N HIS A 173 -6.96 3.23 20.80
CA HIS A 173 -6.10 2.25 21.45
C HIS A 173 -6.93 1.53 22.52
N PRO A 174 -7.24 0.24 22.34
CA PRO A 174 -7.94 -0.54 23.36
C PRO A 174 -7.12 -0.60 24.66
N GLN A 175 -7.80 -0.61 25.80
CA GLN A 175 -7.14 -0.55 27.10
C GLN A 175 -6.18 -1.71 27.39
N SER A 176 -5.13 -1.42 28.08
CA SER A 176 -4.03 -2.10 28.79
C SER A 176 -3.59 -3.54 28.43
N ARG A 177 -4.38 -4.39 27.80
CA ARG A 177 -3.98 -5.76 27.40
C ARG A 177 -4.16 -6.05 25.91
N ARG A 178 -4.59 -5.07 25.14
CA ARG A 178 -4.94 -5.20 23.73
C ARG A 178 -3.86 -4.52 22.89
N HIS A 179 -3.28 -5.26 21.99
CA HIS A 179 -2.29 -4.72 21.07
C HIS A 179 -3.00 -4.32 19.76
N GLY A 180 -2.80 -3.10 19.35
CA GLY A 180 -3.26 -2.61 18.06
C GLY A 180 -3.76 -1.16 18.12
N THR A 181 -3.90 -0.61 16.94
CA THR A 181 -4.40 0.73 16.70
C THR A 181 -5.52 0.60 15.67
N TYR A 182 -6.69 1.09 15.99
CA TYR A 182 -7.88 0.92 15.15
C TYR A 182 -8.40 2.27 14.67
N LEU A 183 -8.66 2.36 13.37
CA LEU A 183 -9.35 3.49 12.76
C LEU A 183 -10.83 3.10 12.60
N CYS A 184 -11.66 3.60 13.52
CA CYS A 184 -13.05 3.16 13.64
C CYS A 184 -14.03 3.96 12.79
N ARG A 185 -13.57 5.02 12.11
CA ARG A 185 -14.41 5.94 11.35
C ARG A 185 -13.81 6.21 9.98
N THR A 186 -14.65 6.59 9.03
CA THR A 186 -14.27 6.90 7.65
C THR A 186 -14.39 8.39 7.30
N ASP A 187 -14.80 9.22 8.26
CA ASP A 187 -15.15 10.63 8.13
C ASP A 187 -14.05 11.58 8.66
N GLY A 188 -12.80 11.13 8.67
CA GLY A 188 -11.67 11.95 9.09
C GLY A 188 -11.43 13.13 8.13
N GLU A 189 -11.23 14.33 8.70
CA GLU A 189 -10.82 15.52 7.96
C GLU A 189 -9.50 15.24 7.21
N MET A 190 -9.44 15.57 5.93
CA MET A 190 -8.23 15.40 5.12
C MET A 190 -7.11 16.30 5.64
N ARG A 191 -5.88 15.78 5.62
CA ARG A 191 -4.71 16.57 5.94
C ARG A 191 -4.47 17.64 4.89
N THR A 192 -3.96 18.80 5.31
CA THR A 192 -3.67 19.91 4.42
C THR A 192 -2.20 19.93 4.00
N LEU A 193 -1.91 20.56 2.86
CA LEU A 193 -0.55 20.81 2.40
C LEU A 193 0.27 21.57 3.47
N GLU A 194 -0.33 22.55 4.14
CA GLU A 194 0.31 23.34 5.20
C GLU A 194 0.77 22.49 6.40
N GLN A 195 0.01 21.45 6.75
CA GLN A 195 0.43 20.51 7.79
C GLN A 195 1.70 19.74 7.40
N TYR A 196 1.88 19.46 6.12
CA TYR A 196 3.12 18.82 5.62
C TYR A 196 4.27 19.80 5.47
N ARG A 197 4.00 21.07 5.19
CA ARG A 197 5.03 22.12 5.08
C ARG A 197 5.59 22.55 6.44
N HIS A 198 4.75 22.61 7.44
CA HIS A 198 5.13 23.20 8.74
C HIS A 198 5.09 22.20 9.90
N GLY A 199 4.58 21.00 9.67
CA GLY A 199 4.25 20.06 10.73
C GLY A 199 2.88 20.36 11.34
N GLY A 200 2.36 19.37 12.07
CA GLY A 200 1.07 19.45 12.77
C GLY A 200 1.21 18.83 14.16
N PRO A 201 1.90 19.51 15.12
CA PRO A 201 2.07 18.97 16.45
C PRO A 201 0.69 18.69 17.09
N GLY A 202 0.57 17.53 17.73
CA GLY A 202 -0.70 17.04 18.27
C GLY A 202 -1.64 16.38 17.26
N ARG A 203 -1.36 16.46 15.96
CA ARG A 203 -2.13 15.82 14.88
C ARG A 203 -1.33 14.80 14.07
N GLY A 204 -0.19 14.35 14.58
CA GLY A 204 0.58 13.24 14.03
C GLY A 204 1.50 13.59 12.86
N ILE A 205 1.85 14.86 12.65
CA ILE A 205 2.94 15.26 11.76
C ILE A 205 4.01 15.96 12.59
N PHE A 206 5.18 15.32 12.70
CA PHE A 206 6.23 15.75 13.63
C PHE A 206 7.13 16.88 13.11
N GLY A 207 6.97 17.29 11.87
CA GLY A 207 7.77 18.37 11.28
C GLY A 207 7.55 18.47 9.78
N PRO A 208 8.24 19.39 9.10
CA PRO A 208 8.16 19.54 7.65
C PRO A 208 8.54 18.24 6.93
N SER A 209 7.70 17.82 6.02
CA SER A 209 8.04 16.73 5.12
C SER A 209 9.15 17.16 4.17
N ILE A 210 10.15 16.31 3.95
CA ILE A 210 11.19 16.58 2.94
C ILE A 210 10.62 16.75 1.53
N PHE A 211 9.40 16.28 1.33
CA PHE A 211 8.68 16.42 0.09
C PHE A 211 7.92 17.74 -0.07
N ALA A 212 7.65 18.44 1.00
CA ALA A 212 6.83 19.64 0.97
C ALA A 212 7.46 20.85 0.23
N GLY A 213 8.76 20.77 -0.09
CA GLY A 213 9.47 21.76 -0.92
C GLY A 213 9.24 21.61 -2.42
N LEU A 214 8.64 20.54 -2.90
CA LEU A 214 8.38 20.34 -4.34
C LEU A 214 7.06 20.99 -4.73
N ASP A 215 7.02 21.69 -5.85
CA ASP A 215 5.84 22.40 -6.36
C ASP A 215 4.70 21.45 -6.74
N ILE A 216 5.06 20.22 -7.19
CA ILE A 216 4.11 19.17 -7.52
C ILE A 216 3.48 18.54 -6.26
N PHE A 217 4.04 18.74 -5.07
CA PHE A 217 3.52 18.15 -3.85
C PHE A 217 2.22 18.81 -3.41
N LYS A 218 1.11 18.11 -3.60
CA LYS A 218 -0.25 18.57 -3.26
C LYS A 218 -0.76 18.01 -1.93
N GLY A 219 0.15 17.67 -1.02
CA GLY A 219 -0.21 17.11 0.28
C GLY A 219 -0.50 15.61 0.22
N PRO A 220 -1.51 15.10 0.95
CA PRO A 220 -1.70 13.67 1.15
C PRO A 220 -1.94 12.88 -0.14
N LEU A 221 -2.63 13.46 -1.13
CA LEU A 221 -2.96 12.78 -2.38
C LEU A 221 -1.76 12.53 -3.29
N THR A 222 -0.64 13.20 -3.05
CA THR A 222 0.62 12.91 -3.76
C THR A 222 1.18 11.53 -3.38
N PHE A 223 0.84 11.02 -2.19
CA PHE A 223 1.25 9.69 -1.76
C PHE A 223 0.29 8.63 -2.30
N GLN A 224 0.75 7.81 -3.19
CA GLN A 224 -0.06 6.74 -3.75
C GLN A 224 -0.28 5.59 -2.76
N ILE A 225 -1.37 4.84 -2.98
CA ILE A 225 -1.65 3.58 -2.31
C ILE A 225 -1.09 2.47 -3.18
N GLU A 226 -0.32 1.60 -2.59
CA GLU A 226 0.26 0.43 -3.26
C GLU A 226 -0.59 -0.80 -2.94
N GLU A 227 -0.97 -1.54 -3.97
CA GLU A 227 -1.92 -2.67 -3.88
C GLU A 227 -1.40 -3.80 -2.99
N LEU A 228 -0.10 -4.14 -3.12
CA LEU A 228 0.50 -5.26 -2.40
C LEU A 228 0.39 -5.08 -0.88
N HIS A 229 0.75 -3.90 -0.37
CA HIS A 229 0.73 -3.64 1.06
C HIS A 229 -0.64 -3.26 1.58
N THR A 230 -1.48 -2.62 0.76
CA THR A 230 -2.80 -2.16 1.20
C THR A 230 -3.85 -3.26 1.11
N ILE A 231 -3.97 -3.91 -0.04
CA ILE A 231 -5.01 -4.92 -0.26
C ILE A 231 -4.52 -6.30 0.16
N SER A 232 -3.40 -6.77 -0.40
CA SER A 232 -2.97 -8.16 -0.20
C SER A 232 -2.40 -8.39 1.21
N ARG A 233 -1.33 -7.68 1.60
CA ARG A 233 -0.69 -7.80 2.92
C ARG A 233 -1.48 -7.10 4.04
N GLY A 234 -2.19 -6.03 3.73
CA GLY A 234 -3.07 -5.34 4.66
C GLY A 234 -4.42 -6.04 4.79
N GLY A 235 -5.31 -5.83 3.84
CA GLY A 235 -6.69 -6.33 3.85
C GLY A 235 -6.78 -7.85 3.85
N GLY A 236 -6.07 -8.53 2.95
CA GLY A 236 -6.09 -9.99 2.83
C GLY A 236 -5.54 -10.69 4.07
N PHE A 237 -4.40 -10.23 4.62
CA PHE A 237 -3.87 -10.76 5.87
C PHE A 237 -4.80 -10.49 7.05
N LEU A 238 -5.39 -9.29 7.15
CA LEU A 238 -6.33 -8.96 8.21
C LEU A 238 -7.57 -9.88 8.16
N LEU A 239 -8.14 -10.04 6.98
CA LEU A 239 -9.28 -10.93 6.76
C LEU A 239 -8.94 -12.38 7.12
N TYR A 240 -7.77 -12.87 6.68
CA TYR A 240 -7.27 -14.18 7.09
C TYR A 240 -7.22 -14.32 8.61
N ALA A 241 -6.58 -13.35 9.29
CA ALA A 241 -6.43 -13.38 10.74
C ALA A 241 -7.78 -13.30 11.49
N MET A 242 -8.77 -12.57 10.96
CA MET A 242 -10.12 -12.50 11.51
C MET A 242 -10.88 -13.83 11.38
N LEU A 243 -10.74 -14.50 10.25
CA LEU A 243 -11.45 -15.76 9.98
C LEU A 243 -10.78 -16.98 10.63
N THR A 244 -9.47 -16.91 10.89
CA THR A 244 -8.70 -18.00 11.52
C THR A 244 -8.43 -17.78 13.01
N VAL A 245 -9.18 -16.92 13.67
CA VAL A 245 -8.95 -16.53 15.06
C VAL A 245 -8.96 -17.73 16.02
N ASP A 246 -9.80 -18.73 15.75
CA ASP A 246 -9.89 -19.96 16.57
C ASP A 246 -8.66 -20.88 16.40
N ASN A 247 -7.93 -20.75 15.30
CA ASN A 247 -6.68 -21.46 15.04
C ASN A 247 -5.46 -20.69 15.58
N SER A 248 -5.63 -19.41 15.91
CA SER A 248 -4.58 -18.51 16.36
C SER A 248 -4.39 -18.57 17.88
N LYS A 249 -3.17 -18.31 18.33
CA LYS A 249 -2.87 -18.08 19.76
C LYS A 249 -3.28 -16.68 20.23
N THR A 250 -3.75 -15.81 19.34
CA THR A 250 -4.14 -14.44 19.66
C THR A 250 -5.67 -14.30 19.66
N THR A 251 -6.21 -13.71 20.70
CA THR A 251 -7.64 -13.39 20.85
C THR A 251 -7.95 -11.94 20.51
N LYS A 252 -6.99 -11.19 19.96
CA LYS A 252 -7.16 -9.75 19.73
C LYS A 252 -8.36 -9.38 18.85
N TYR A 253 -8.81 -10.27 17.98
CA TYR A 253 -9.96 -10.04 17.11
C TYR A 253 -11.30 -10.27 17.76
N TYR A 254 -11.34 -10.83 18.97
CA TYR A 254 -12.55 -10.90 19.79
C TYR A 254 -12.87 -9.59 20.52
N HIS A 255 -11.92 -8.64 20.54
CA HIS A 255 -12.13 -7.35 21.19
C HIS A 255 -13.03 -6.46 20.35
N LYS A 256 -13.98 -5.82 21.01
CA LYS A 256 -14.79 -4.76 20.41
C LYS A 256 -13.99 -3.47 20.32
N MET A 257 -14.30 -2.66 19.32
CA MET A 257 -13.64 -1.35 19.14
C MET A 257 -14.05 -0.34 20.20
N ASP A 258 -15.30 -0.42 20.67
CA ASP A 258 -15.79 0.41 21.76
C ASP A 258 -15.25 -0.15 23.09
N PRO A 259 -14.44 0.62 23.83
CA PRO A 259 -13.87 0.18 25.10
C PRO A 259 -14.90 0.00 26.22
N ASP A 260 -16.09 0.59 26.09
CA ASP A 260 -17.18 0.49 27.07
C ASP A 260 -18.03 -0.76 26.87
N LEU A 261 -17.83 -1.49 25.77
CA LEU A 261 -18.51 -2.74 25.51
C LEU A 261 -17.66 -3.94 25.89
N GLU A 262 -18.32 -4.96 26.46
CA GLU A 262 -17.66 -6.25 26.70
C GLU A 262 -17.18 -6.89 25.39
N ASP A 263 -16.04 -7.58 25.46
CA ASP A 263 -15.50 -8.31 24.33
C ASP A 263 -16.45 -9.42 23.85
N TYR A 264 -16.24 -9.85 22.61
CA TYR A 264 -16.93 -11.03 22.12
C TYR A 264 -16.46 -12.29 22.85
N GLU A 265 -17.42 -13.08 23.27
CA GLU A 265 -17.12 -14.48 23.48
C GLU A 265 -16.89 -15.18 22.14
N ARG A 266 -16.19 -16.30 22.18
CA ARG A 266 -15.85 -17.08 20.99
C ARG A 266 -17.06 -17.38 20.10
N GLU A 267 -18.17 -17.77 20.73
CA GLU A 267 -19.40 -18.16 20.04
C GLU A 267 -20.22 -16.98 19.52
N THR A 268 -20.01 -15.81 20.02
CA THR A 268 -20.71 -14.58 19.61
C THR A 268 -19.95 -13.74 18.61
N TYR A 269 -18.67 -14.08 18.36
CA TYR A 269 -17.86 -13.38 17.37
C TYR A 269 -18.46 -13.50 15.96
N PRO A 270 -18.74 -12.38 15.28
CA PRO A 270 -19.53 -12.40 14.03
C PRO A 270 -18.92 -13.20 12.89
N PHE A 271 -17.60 -13.27 12.82
CA PHE A 271 -16.84 -13.96 11.75
C PHE A 271 -16.28 -15.30 12.24
N PHE A 272 -16.85 -15.85 13.29
CA PHE A 272 -16.41 -17.11 13.84
C PHE A 272 -16.59 -18.26 12.85
N VAL A 273 -15.51 -18.95 12.59
CA VAL A 273 -15.47 -20.28 11.95
C VAL A 273 -14.63 -21.18 12.87
N ASP A 274 -15.18 -22.32 13.27
CA ASP A 274 -14.50 -23.20 14.20
C ASP A 274 -13.21 -23.80 13.60
N LYS A 275 -12.30 -24.16 14.49
CA LYS A 275 -10.98 -24.65 14.14
C LYS A 275 -11.02 -25.87 13.20
N ARG A 276 -11.91 -26.81 13.48
CA ARG A 276 -12.03 -28.04 12.68
C ARG A 276 -12.48 -27.73 11.27
N THR A 277 -13.50 -26.90 11.11
CA THR A 277 -13.97 -26.43 9.80
C THR A 277 -12.87 -25.73 9.01
N MET A 278 -12.07 -24.88 9.67
CA MET A 278 -10.93 -24.22 9.00
C MET A 278 -9.83 -25.20 8.59
N GLU A 279 -9.53 -26.21 9.42
CA GLU A 279 -8.56 -27.25 9.08
C GLU A 279 -9.05 -28.10 7.88
N GLU A 280 -10.33 -28.43 7.82
CA GLU A 280 -10.93 -29.12 6.69
C GLU A 280 -10.85 -28.28 5.40
N ILE A 281 -11.07 -26.96 5.48
CA ILE A 281 -10.90 -26.03 4.36
C ILE A 281 -9.44 -25.98 3.91
N GLY A 282 -8.49 -25.89 4.84
CA GLY A 282 -7.05 -25.90 4.52
C GLY A 282 -6.64 -27.15 3.74
N GLN A 283 -7.12 -28.30 4.16
CA GLN A 283 -6.90 -29.56 3.44
C GLN A 283 -7.51 -29.53 2.04
N GLN A 284 -8.74 -29.05 1.89
CA GLN A 284 -9.40 -28.92 0.58
C GLN A 284 -8.61 -28.02 -0.36
N ILE A 285 -8.05 -26.88 0.12
CA ILE A 285 -7.21 -25.99 -0.67
C ILE A 285 -6.00 -26.76 -1.21
N GLU A 286 -5.29 -27.51 -0.35
CA GLU A 286 -4.10 -28.26 -0.74
C GLU A 286 -4.43 -29.37 -1.75
N GLU A 287 -5.54 -30.09 -1.56
CA GLU A 287 -5.99 -31.16 -2.47
C GLU A 287 -6.38 -30.65 -3.86
N THR A 288 -6.94 -29.43 -3.95
CA THR A 288 -7.34 -28.82 -5.23
C THR A 288 -6.17 -28.26 -6.03
N ARG A 289 -5.00 -28.04 -5.41
CA ARG A 289 -3.82 -27.44 -6.03
C ARG A 289 -3.44 -28.06 -7.37
N LYS A 290 -3.53 -29.38 -7.48
CA LYS A 290 -3.19 -30.14 -8.71
C LYS A 290 -4.12 -29.86 -9.91
N TYR A 291 -5.27 -29.23 -9.65
CA TYR A 291 -6.28 -28.92 -10.68
C TYR A 291 -6.28 -27.43 -11.07
N LEU A 292 -5.47 -26.61 -10.38
CA LEU A 292 -5.44 -25.17 -10.65
C LEU A 292 -4.69 -24.87 -11.95
N PRO A 293 -5.20 -23.94 -12.77
CA PRO A 293 -4.49 -23.46 -13.93
C PRO A 293 -3.16 -22.80 -13.54
N VAL A 294 -2.15 -22.93 -14.41
CA VAL A 294 -0.81 -22.33 -14.21
C VAL A 294 -0.82 -20.80 -14.18
N THR A 295 -1.93 -20.16 -14.56
CA THR A 295 -2.12 -18.72 -14.48
C THR A 295 -2.31 -18.21 -13.05
N PHE A 296 -2.59 -19.07 -12.08
CA PHE A 296 -2.63 -18.69 -10.68
C PHE A 296 -1.20 -18.64 -10.12
N GLU A 297 -0.81 -17.48 -9.59
CA GLU A 297 0.52 -17.24 -9.03
C GLU A 297 0.64 -17.68 -7.57
N GLY A 298 -0.48 -17.87 -6.89
CA GLY A 298 -0.56 -18.32 -5.50
C GLY A 298 -0.09 -19.76 -5.31
N SER A 299 0.40 -20.05 -4.11
CA SER A 299 0.90 -21.39 -3.78
C SER A 299 -0.21 -22.41 -3.52
N PHE A 300 -1.40 -21.95 -3.13
CA PHE A 300 -2.55 -22.78 -2.71
C PHE A 300 -2.14 -23.93 -1.75
N LEU A 301 -1.27 -23.58 -0.82
CA LEU A 301 -0.88 -24.46 0.29
C LEU A 301 -1.92 -24.38 1.40
N ASP A 302 -1.92 -25.38 2.28
CA ASP A 302 -2.73 -25.32 3.50
C ASP A 302 -2.21 -24.19 4.42
N MET A 303 -2.73 -22.98 4.21
CA MET A 303 -2.37 -21.79 4.98
C MET A 303 -2.78 -21.89 6.45
N ILE A 304 -3.70 -22.79 6.79
CA ILE A 304 -4.19 -22.97 8.16
C ILE A 304 -3.14 -23.70 9.00
N LYS A 305 -2.49 -24.70 8.43
CA LYS A 305 -1.38 -25.43 9.09
C LYS A 305 -0.04 -24.73 8.97
N GLN A 306 0.23 -24.08 7.85
CA GLN A 306 1.54 -23.54 7.52
C GLN A 306 1.49 -22.06 7.15
N THR A 307 1.62 -21.19 8.14
CA THR A 307 1.65 -19.73 7.93
C THR A 307 3.04 -19.19 7.57
N ARG A 308 4.13 -19.97 7.76
CA ARG A 308 5.48 -19.52 7.42
C ARG A 308 5.68 -19.53 5.90
N GLY A 309 6.12 -18.38 5.37
CA GLY A 309 6.41 -18.23 3.94
C GLY A 309 5.19 -17.85 3.09
N THR A 310 4.04 -17.57 3.70
CA THR A 310 2.87 -17.03 2.99
C THR A 310 3.20 -15.67 2.39
N ARG A 311 3.04 -15.55 1.09
CA ARG A 311 3.32 -14.34 0.31
C ARG A 311 2.07 -13.45 0.24
N ALA A 312 2.23 -12.22 -0.22
CA ALA A 312 1.11 -11.32 -0.44
C ALA A 312 0.08 -11.88 -1.44
N VAL A 313 0.55 -12.51 -2.52
CA VAL A 313 -0.32 -13.14 -3.50
C VAL A 313 -1.16 -14.28 -2.91
N ASP A 314 -0.63 -15.04 -1.96
CA ASP A 314 -1.37 -16.13 -1.30
C ASP A 314 -2.53 -15.58 -0.45
N TYR A 315 -2.35 -14.42 0.22
CA TYR A 315 -3.44 -13.72 0.92
C TYR A 315 -4.47 -13.12 -0.05
N ASN A 316 -4.03 -12.69 -1.21
CA ASN A 316 -4.91 -12.20 -2.26
C ASN A 316 -5.81 -13.31 -2.78
N ASP A 317 -5.23 -14.46 -3.12
CA ASP A 317 -5.96 -15.64 -3.59
C ASP A 317 -6.90 -16.17 -2.51
N PHE A 318 -6.47 -16.20 -1.24
CA PHE A 318 -7.32 -16.53 -0.12
C PHE A 318 -8.54 -15.61 -0.05
N MET A 319 -8.33 -14.31 -0.11
CA MET A 319 -9.40 -13.31 -0.03
C MET A 319 -10.36 -13.41 -1.23
N LEU A 320 -9.83 -13.47 -2.45
CA LEU A 320 -10.62 -13.36 -3.67
C LEU A 320 -11.32 -14.67 -4.07
N TYR A 321 -10.73 -15.81 -3.74
CA TYR A 321 -11.22 -17.12 -4.21
C TYR A 321 -11.66 -18.05 -3.07
N ILE A 322 -10.87 -18.17 -2.01
CA ILE A 322 -11.16 -19.13 -0.93
C ILE A 322 -12.29 -18.62 -0.03
N VAL A 323 -12.22 -17.35 0.37
CA VAL A 323 -13.23 -16.77 1.27
C VAL A 323 -14.63 -16.84 0.68
N PRO A 324 -14.92 -16.38 -0.56
CA PRO A 324 -16.27 -16.41 -1.09
C PRO A 324 -16.79 -17.80 -1.40
N THR A 325 -15.91 -18.75 -1.74
CA THR A 325 -16.33 -20.10 -2.17
C THR A 325 -16.44 -21.10 -1.03
N LEU A 326 -15.50 -21.09 -0.09
CA LEU A 326 -15.41 -22.11 0.95
C LEU A 326 -15.80 -21.60 2.35
N ILE A 327 -15.52 -20.33 2.68
CA ILE A 327 -15.61 -19.82 4.05
C ILE A 327 -16.92 -19.09 4.32
N VAL A 328 -17.39 -18.23 3.41
CA VAL A 328 -18.58 -17.39 3.66
C VAL A 328 -19.80 -18.24 4.08
N SER A 329 -20.01 -19.39 3.47
CA SER A 329 -21.11 -20.31 3.80
C SER A 329 -21.02 -20.89 5.21
N LYS A 330 -19.86 -20.85 5.86
CA LYS A 330 -19.63 -21.36 7.23
C LYS A 330 -19.82 -20.31 8.30
N ILE A 331 -19.90 -19.05 7.94
CA ILE A 331 -20.17 -17.94 8.86
C ILE A 331 -21.64 -18.00 9.29
N ARG A 332 -21.92 -17.88 10.59
CA ARG A 332 -23.25 -18.13 11.15
C ARG A 332 -24.36 -17.20 10.66
N THR A 333 -24.08 -15.90 10.61
CA THR A 333 -25.12 -14.91 10.35
C THR A 333 -25.07 -14.40 8.93
N ARG A 334 -26.24 -14.26 8.30
CA ARG A 334 -26.35 -13.71 6.95
C ARG A 334 -25.78 -12.30 6.84
N ALA A 335 -25.92 -11.49 7.91
CA ALA A 335 -25.35 -10.13 7.94
C ALA A 335 -23.82 -10.14 7.89
N ALA A 336 -23.15 -11.05 8.62
CA ALA A 336 -21.70 -11.21 8.57
C ALA A 336 -21.24 -11.79 7.21
N GLN A 337 -21.99 -12.76 6.67
CA GLN A 337 -21.73 -13.28 5.32
C GLN A 337 -21.76 -12.16 4.27
N GLN A 338 -22.80 -11.31 4.32
CA GLN A 338 -22.94 -10.16 3.42
C GLN A 338 -21.80 -9.15 3.59
N ALA A 339 -21.41 -8.84 4.83
CA ALA A 339 -20.32 -7.90 5.11
C ALA A 339 -19.00 -8.39 4.50
N ILE A 340 -18.62 -9.66 4.74
CA ILE A 340 -17.42 -10.26 4.15
C ILE A 340 -17.49 -10.29 2.63
N THR A 341 -18.64 -10.70 2.07
CA THR A 341 -18.81 -10.75 0.60
C THR A 341 -18.64 -9.35 -0.01
N LYS A 342 -19.15 -8.31 0.64
CA LYS A 342 -18.99 -6.93 0.19
C LYS A 342 -17.53 -6.46 0.31
N LEU A 343 -16.83 -6.78 1.40
CA LEU A 343 -15.39 -6.49 1.51
C LEU A 343 -14.61 -7.14 0.36
N VAL A 344 -14.81 -8.43 0.12
CA VAL A 344 -14.16 -9.17 -0.98
C VAL A 344 -14.48 -8.54 -2.33
N ARG A 345 -15.75 -8.17 -2.57
CA ARG A 345 -16.16 -7.52 -3.81
C ARG A 345 -15.48 -6.16 -4.00
N GLY A 346 -15.43 -5.32 -2.96
CA GLY A 346 -14.74 -4.02 -3.01
C GLY A 346 -13.25 -4.18 -3.34
N CYS A 347 -12.56 -5.13 -2.68
CA CYS A 347 -11.16 -5.44 -2.98
C CYS A 347 -10.98 -5.98 -4.41
N SER A 348 -11.90 -6.84 -4.88
CA SER A 348 -11.86 -7.35 -6.26
C SER A 348 -12.01 -6.26 -7.30
N ILE A 349 -12.85 -5.26 -7.05
CA ILE A 349 -12.98 -4.09 -7.93
C ILE A 349 -11.68 -3.27 -7.90
N ALA A 350 -11.17 -2.97 -6.70
CA ALA A 350 -9.95 -2.17 -6.54
C ALA A 350 -8.71 -2.76 -7.27
N LEU A 351 -8.68 -4.08 -7.46
CA LEU A 351 -7.59 -4.79 -8.15
C LEU A 351 -7.77 -4.85 -9.69
N GLN A 352 -8.82 -4.27 -10.23
CA GLN A 352 -9.02 -4.24 -11.68
C GLN A 352 -8.07 -3.23 -12.33
N ARG A 353 -7.59 -3.56 -13.52
CA ARG A 353 -6.72 -2.66 -14.32
C ARG A 353 -7.47 -1.49 -14.96
N LYS A 354 -8.79 -1.54 -14.95
CA LYS A 354 -9.65 -0.54 -15.56
C LYS A 354 -10.91 -0.42 -14.73
N LEU A 355 -11.19 0.79 -14.26
CA LEU A 355 -12.34 1.10 -13.41
C LEU A 355 -13.22 2.14 -14.10
N SER A 356 -14.52 1.85 -14.18
CA SER A 356 -15.52 2.84 -14.54
C SER A 356 -15.92 3.67 -13.30
N VAL A 357 -16.64 4.76 -13.53
CA VAL A 357 -17.26 5.54 -12.43
C VAL A 357 -18.24 4.66 -11.63
N ASP A 358 -18.98 3.77 -12.31
CA ASP A 358 -19.88 2.83 -11.62
C ASP A 358 -19.12 1.82 -10.76
N ASP A 359 -17.95 1.33 -11.21
CA ASP A 359 -17.08 0.48 -10.41
C ASP A 359 -16.60 1.20 -9.13
N LEU A 360 -16.22 2.47 -9.22
CA LEU A 360 -15.83 3.27 -8.06
C LEU A 360 -16.98 3.44 -7.07
N ASN A 361 -18.18 3.73 -7.56
CA ASN A 361 -19.38 3.87 -6.73
C ASN A 361 -19.75 2.52 -6.07
N GLU A 362 -19.68 1.42 -6.83
CA GLU A 362 -19.91 0.08 -6.27
C GLU A 362 -18.85 -0.28 -5.22
N MET A 363 -17.58 0.03 -5.46
CA MET A 363 -16.48 -0.22 -4.54
C MET A 363 -16.68 0.53 -3.22
N ASP A 364 -17.01 1.83 -3.27
CA ASP A 364 -17.30 2.63 -2.10
C ASP A 364 -18.50 2.06 -1.32
N ALA A 365 -19.60 1.77 -2.00
CA ALA A 365 -20.78 1.16 -1.38
C ALA A 365 -20.45 -0.19 -0.71
N CYS A 366 -19.59 -1.00 -1.31
CA CYS A 366 -19.13 -2.27 -0.76
C CYS A 366 -18.34 -2.06 0.55
N PHE A 367 -17.38 -1.15 0.57
CA PHE A 367 -16.61 -0.85 1.77
C PHE A 367 -17.49 -0.22 2.87
N GLN A 368 -18.43 0.66 2.54
CA GLN A 368 -19.37 1.24 3.49
C GLN A 368 -20.22 0.18 4.21
N VAL A 369 -20.69 -0.85 3.49
CA VAL A 369 -21.44 -1.96 4.10
C VAL A 369 -20.58 -2.71 5.11
N PHE A 370 -19.34 -3.04 4.74
CA PHE A 370 -18.43 -3.73 5.65
C PHE A 370 -18.08 -2.88 6.88
N PHE A 371 -17.71 -1.63 6.70
CA PHE A 371 -17.35 -0.73 7.80
C PHE A 371 -18.52 -0.48 8.76
N ARG A 372 -19.72 -0.26 8.24
CA ARG A 372 -20.90 -0.13 9.10
C ARG A 372 -21.15 -1.39 9.95
N PHE A 373 -21.00 -2.55 9.34
CA PHE A 373 -21.14 -3.80 10.06
C PHE A 373 -20.06 -3.96 11.15
N ALA A 374 -18.80 -3.64 10.83
CA ALA A 374 -17.67 -3.77 11.76
C ALA A 374 -17.70 -2.72 12.88
N SER A 375 -18.15 -1.48 12.62
CA SER A 375 -18.20 -0.39 13.61
C SER A 375 -19.38 -0.44 14.56
N LEU A 376 -20.47 -1.12 14.20
CA LEU A 376 -21.65 -1.28 15.07
C LEU A 376 -21.50 -2.45 16.05
N ARG A 377 -20.38 -3.12 16.05
CA ARG A 377 -20.14 -4.33 16.82
C ARG A 377 -18.75 -4.36 17.41
#